data_1a5e817d89c6456d09cb5e6ffef9e11e
#
_entry.id   1a5e817d89c6456d09cb5e6ffef9e11e
#
_cell.length_a   1.000
_cell.length_b   1.000
_cell.length_c   1.000
_cell.angle_alpha   90.00
_cell.angle_beta   90.00
_cell.angle_gamma   90.00
#
_symmetry.space_group_name_H-M   'P 1'
#
loop_
_entity.id
_entity.type
_entity.pdbx_description
1 polymer ?
#
loop_
_entity_poly.entity_id
_entity_poly.type
_entity_poly.pdbx_seq_one_letter_code
_entity_poly.pdbx_strand_id
1 'polypeptide(L)'
;MALTTENKMLKIEDLHGRVHDYLRISITENCNLRCTYCMPAEGINLTPKSHIMTADEIVSIAKTFVALGVKKIRLTGGEPLVRKDARTIIERLGNLGVELTMTTNGLLVHEYIETFKAAGITSLNISLDTLNKEKYKQITRRDHYDALWKNIHLLVNNNFKVRINVVLIKGFNDCEILDFINLTKDVNIQIRFIEFMPFNGNQWDKSKLVTYAEILEKIHTHFPLENILRTEDKPNDTAKNHKIKFYAGSFSVISSVTNPFCGTCNRIRLTADGK
;
A
#
# COMPACT_ATOMS: atom_id res chain seq x y z
N MET A 1 35.21 -24.29 -29.49
CA MET A 1 34.13 -23.31 -29.65
C MET A 1 33.14 -23.55 -28.52
N ALA A 2 33.26 -22.80 -27.42
CA ALA A 2 32.37 -22.95 -26.27
C ALA A 2 31.13 -22.11 -26.56
N LEU A 3 29.99 -22.76 -26.69
CA LEU A 3 28.68 -22.08 -26.75
C LEU A 3 28.39 -21.49 -25.37
N THR A 4 28.65 -20.21 -25.22
CA THR A 4 28.14 -19.43 -24.08
C THR A 4 26.63 -19.32 -24.27
N THR A 5 25.87 -20.21 -23.67
CA THR A 5 24.43 -20.03 -23.48
C THR A 5 24.25 -18.85 -22.53
N GLU A 6 24.04 -17.66 -23.07
CA GLU A 6 23.48 -16.55 -22.29
C GLU A 6 22.19 -17.04 -21.65
N ASN A 7 22.22 -17.15 -20.34
CA ASN A 7 21.05 -17.52 -19.54
C ASN A 7 20.08 -16.33 -19.59
N LYS A 8 19.28 -16.25 -20.66
CA LYS A 8 18.30 -15.20 -20.88
C LYS A 8 17.28 -15.32 -19.74
N MET A 9 17.42 -14.47 -18.70
CA MET A 9 16.44 -14.45 -17.61
C MET A 9 15.05 -14.31 -18.20
N LEU A 10 14.19 -15.27 -17.90
CA LEU A 10 12.77 -15.22 -18.30
C LEU A 10 12.16 -13.95 -17.69
N LYS A 11 11.34 -13.27 -18.46
CA LYS A 11 10.64 -12.06 -18.03
C LYS A 11 9.16 -12.21 -18.35
N ILE A 12 8.31 -11.76 -17.45
CA ILE A 12 6.88 -11.66 -17.72
C ILE A 12 6.67 -10.35 -18.46
N GLU A 13 6.38 -10.45 -19.73
CA GLU A 13 6.14 -9.30 -20.60
C GLU A 13 4.75 -9.41 -21.23
N ASP A 14 4.00 -8.33 -21.25
CA ASP A 14 2.70 -8.30 -21.90
C ASP A 14 2.79 -7.88 -23.38
N LEU A 15 1.64 -7.91 -24.07
CA LEU A 15 1.54 -7.55 -25.49
C LEU A 15 1.88 -6.07 -25.78
N HIS A 16 2.06 -5.24 -24.74
CA HIS A 16 2.45 -3.82 -24.86
C HIS A 16 3.93 -3.59 -24.54
N GLY A 17 4.73 -4.67 -24.39
CA GLY A 17 6.16 -4.58 -24.06
C GLY A 17 6.44 -4.20 -22.58
N ARG A 18 5.45 -4.27 -21.68
CA ARG A 18 5.64 -3.94 -20.28
C ARG A 18 6.16 -5.15 -19.53
N VAL A 19 7.30 -5.00 -18.86
CA VAL A 19 7.85 -6.04 -18.00
C VAL A 19 7.18 -5.97 -16.63
N HIS A 20 6.57 -7.08 -16.22
CA HIS A 20 5.87 -7.20 -14.94
C HIS A 20 6.79 -7.83 -13.89
N ASP A 21 7.46 -7.00 -13.12
CA ASP A 21 8.44 -7.40 -12.09
C ASP A 21 7.96 -7.16 -10.65
N TYR A 22 6.67 -6.81 -10.47
CA TYR A 22 6.07 -6.51 -9.18
C TYR A 22 4.81 -7.35 -8.94
N LEU A 23 4.88 -8.30 -7.99
CA LEU A 23 3.77 -9.17 -7.59
C LEU A 23 3.09 -8.64 -6.33
N ARG A 24 1.77 -8.51 -6.35
CA ARG A 24 0.94 -8.23 -5.17
C ARG A 24 0.15 -9.48 -4.84
N ILE A 25 0.30 -10.00 -3.64
CA ILE A 25 -0.39 -11.21 -3.17
C ILE A 25 -1.37 -10.81 -2.07
N SER A 26 -2.66 -11.06 -2.31
CA SER A 26 -3.65 -11.08 -1.24
C SER A 26 -3.55 -12.42 -0.52
N ILE A 27 -3.22 -12.41 0.76
CA ILE A 27 -3.09 -13.66 1.54
C ILE A 27 -4.36 -14.00 2.31
N THR A 28 -5.33 -13.10 2.38
CA THR A 28 -6.62 -13.29 3.06
C THR A 28 -7.65 -12.27 2.59
N GLU A 29 -8.92 -12.62 2.66
CA GLU A 29 -10.04 -11.69 2.50
C GLU A 29 -10.50 -11.10 3.84
N ASN A 30 -10.12 -11.75 4.96
CA ASN A 30 -10.50 -11.31 6.30
C ASN A 30 -9.87 -9.96 6.64
N CYS A 31 -10.63 -9.11 7.33
CA CYS A 31 -10.15 -7.85 7.89
C CYS A 31 -10.77 -7.64 9.27
N ASN A 32 -10.02 -7.07 10.20
CA ASN A 32 -10.51 -6.68 11.53
C ASN A 32 -11.15 -5.27 11.55
N LEU A 33 -11.09 -4.53 10.44
CA LEU A 33 -11.84 -3.29 10.22
C LEU A 33 -13.04 -3.50 9.30
N ARG A 34 -13.95 -2.52 9.24
CA ARG A 34 -15.14 -2.50 8.37
C ARG A 34 -15.29 -1.12 7.73
N CYS A 35 -14.21 -0.70 7.01
CA CYS A 35 -14.18 0.64 6.42
C CYS A 35 -15.35 0.85 5.46
N THR A 36 -16.05 1.98 5.63
CA THR A 36 -17.32 2.30 4.97
C THR A 36 -17.22 2.28 3.44
N TYR A 37 -16.05 2.62 2.91
CA TYR A 37 -15.79 2.64 1.47
C TYR A 37 -15.26 1.31 0.92
N CYS A 38 -14.93 0.35 1.79
CA CYS A 38 -14.27 -0.91 1.40
C CYS A 38 -15.16 -2.13 1.63
N MET A 39 -15.90 -2.14 2.74
CA MET A 39 -16.61 -3.34 3.19
C MET A 39 -17.95 -2.95 3.83
N PRO A 40 -19.06 -3.65 3.52
CA PRO A 40 -20.33 -3.50 4.22
C PRO A 40 -20.19 -3.71 5.74
N ALA A 41 -21.14 -3.18 6.52
CA ALA A 41 -21.06 -3.27 7.99
C ALA A 41 -21.10 -4.72 8.49
N GLU A 42 -21.93 -5.54 7.86
CA GLU A 42 -22.10 -6.98 8.06
C GLU A 42 -20.92 -7.80 7.57
N GLY A 43 -20.04 -7.22 6.78
CA GLY A 43 -18.93 -7.89 6.11
C GLY A 43 -19.28 -8.36 4.71
N ILE A 44 -18.43 -9.21 4.14
CA ILE A 44 -18.58 -9.84 2.82
C ILE A 44 -18.73 -11.34 2.96
N ASN A 45 -19.34 -11.99 1.99
CA ASN A 45 -19.28 -13.43 1.86
C ASN A 45 -17.83 -13.83 1.53
N LEU A 46 -17.17 -14.46 2.50
CA LEU A 46 -15.79 -14.90 2.35
C LEU A 46 -15.74 -16.17 1.50
N THR A 47 -14.72 -16.27 0.68
CA THR A 47 -14.37 -17.52 -0.02
C THR A 47 -14.21 -18.66 0.99
N PRO A 48 -14.78 -19.86 0.74
CA PRO A 48 -14.58 -21.02 1.60
C PRO A 48 -13.10 -21.26 1.89
N LYS A 49 -12.77 -21.62 3.13
CA LYS A 49 -11.36 -21.81 3.55
C LYS A 49 -10.60 -22.82 2.69
N SER A 50 -11.29 -23.83 2.17
CA SER A 50 -10.71 -24.83 1.25
C SER A 50 -10.25 -24.26 -0.08
N HIS A 51 -10.72 -23.08 -0.47
CA HIS A 51 -10.35 -22.39 -1.70
C HIS A 51 -9.35 -21.26 -1.48
N ILE A 52 -9.01 -20.95 -0.23
CA ILE A 52 -7.99 -19.96 0.09
C ILE A 52 -6.62 -20.63 0.04
N MET A 53 -5.68 -20.04 -0.68
CA MET A 53 -4.31 -20.56 -0.80
C MET A 53 -3.68 -20.85 0.55
N THR A 54 -3.07 -22.01 0.69
CA THR A 54 -2.22 -22.38 1.82
C THR A 54 -0.90 -21.60 1.79
N ALA A 55 -0.16 -21.62 2.90
CA ALA A 55 1.18 -21.02 2.95
C ALA A 55 2.13 -21.65 1.91
N ASP A 56 2.01 -22.99 1.68
CA ASP A 56 2.83 -23.70 0.72
C ASP A 56 2.53 -23.28 -0.72
N GLU A 57 1.27 -23.14 -1.09
CA GLU A 57 0.85 -22.65 -2.40
C GLU A 57 1.32 -21.22 -2.64
N ILE A 58 1.13 -20.31 -1.67
CA ILE A 58 1.59 -18.91 -1.78
C ILE A 58 3.10 -18.87 -2.04
N VAL A 59 3.88 -19.62 -1.28
CA VAL A 59 5.35 -19.64 -1.42
C VAL A 59 5.78 -20.29 -2.73
N SER A 60 5.11 -21.37 -3.17
CA SER A 60 5.38 -22.04 -4.44
C SER A 60 5.13 -21.11 -5.62
N ILE A 61 3.98 -20.44 -5.64
CA ILE A 61 3.62 -19.46 -6.67
C ILE A 61 4.63 -18.30 -6.67
N ALA A 62 4.94 -17.75 -5.48
CA ALA A 62 5.90 -16.66 -5.36
C ALA A 62 7.28 -17.03 -5.91
N LYS A 63 7.78 -18.25 -5.62
CA LYS A 63 9.04 -18.78 -6.21
C LYS A 63 9.00 -18.81 -7.73
N THR A 64 7.90 -19.28 -8.30
CA THR A 64 7.71 -19.30 -9.76
C THR A 64 7.79 -17.89 -10.35
N PHE A 65 7.09 -16.92 -9.75
CA PHE A 65 7.16 -15.53 -10.21
C PHE A 65 8.55 -14.91 -10.06
N VAL A 66 9.27 -15.23 -8.98
CA VAL A 66 10.66 -14.78 -8.80
C VAL A 66 11.58 -15.37 -9.88
N ALA A 67 11.44 -16.66 -10.22
CA ALA A 67 12.17 -17.28 -11.30
C ALA A 67 11.84 -16.66 -12.68
N LEU A 68 10.64 -16.10 -12.84
CA LEU A 68 10.19 -15.34 -14.01
C LEU A 68 10.57 -13.85 -13.97
N GLY A 69 11.41 -13.42 -13.05
CA GLY A 69 11.98 -12.06 -13.00
C GLY A 69 11.26 -11.07 -12.11
N VAL A 70 10.33 -11.50 -11.25
CA VAL A 70 9.74 -10.63 -10.22
C VAL A 70 10.81 -10.25 -9.21
N LYS A 71 10.94 -8.96 -8.95
CA LYS A 71 11.93 -8.35 -8.04
C LYS A 71 11.32 -7.83 -6.75
N LYS A 72 10.00 -7.70 -6.72
CA LYS A 72 9.27 -7.12 -5.60
C LYS A 72 7.98 -7.88 -5.33
N ILE A 73 7.75 -8.23 -4.06
CA ILE A 73 6.50 -8.81 -3.58
C ILE A 73 5.87 -7.88 -2.55
N ARG A 74 4.56 -7.65 -2.67
CA ARG A 74 3.78 -6.93 -1.67
C ARG A 74 2.67 -7.81 -1.13
N LEU A 75 2.71 -8.06 0.16
CA LEU A 75 1.61 -8.71 0.86
C LEU A 75 0.47 -7.72 1.09
N THR A 76 -0.73 -8.18 0.78
CA THR A 76 -1.99 -7.46 0.95
C THR A 76 -3.07 -8.46 1.39
N GLY A 77 -4.32 -8.02 1.37
CA GLY A 77 -5.48 -8.86 1.67
C GLY A 77 -6.68 -7.99 1.97
N GLY A 78 -7.57 -8.48 2.83
CA GLY A 78 -8.31 -7.63 3.73
C GLY A 78 -7.30 -6.98 4.68
N GLU A 79 -6.96 -7.67 5.77
CA GLU A 79 -5.80 -7.32 6.59
C GLU A 79 -4.86 -8.54 6.68
N PRO A 80 -3.64 -8.48 6.09
CA PRO A 80 -2.76 -9.65 6.03
C PRO A 80 -2.36 -10.20 7.40
N LEU A 81 -2.22 -9.34 8.41
CA LEU A 81 -1.75 -9.74 9.73
C LEU A 81 -2.80 -10.46 10.59
N VAL A 82 -4.08 -10.51 10.18
CA VAL A 82 -5.10 -11.32 10.86
C VAL A 82 -5.08 -12.79 10.45
N ARG A 83 -4.35 -13.12 9.38
CA ARG A 83 -4.19 -14.50 8.94
C ARG A 83 -3.32 -15.27 9.93
N LYS A 84 -3.78 -16.42 10.40
CA LYS A 84 -3.12 -17.19 11.50
C LYS A 84 -1.67 -17.58 11.19
N ASP A 85 -1.38 -17.96 9.95
CA ASP A 85 -0.06 -18.37 9.47
C ASP A 85 0.69 -17.25 8.74
N ALA A 86 0.28 -15.96 8.94
CA ALA A 86 0.91 -14.81 8.33
C ALA A 86 2.42 -14.75 8.64
N ARG A 87 2.82 -15.05 9.88
CA ARG A 87 4.24 -15.08 10.30
C ARG A 87 5.05 -16.04 9.42
N THR A 88 4.60 -17.28 9.31
CA THR A 88 5.25 -18.32 8.48
C THR A 88 5.35 -17.89 7.01
N ILE A 89 4.29 -17.29 6.46
CA ILE A 89 4.29 -16.77 5.08
C ILE A 89 5.33 -15.67 4.91
N ILE A 90 5.37 -14.69 5.82
CA ILE A 90 6.32 -13.56 5.79
C ILE A 90 7.77 -14.07 5.84
N GLU A 91 8.09 -14.96 6.79
CA GLU A 91 9.43 -15.52 6.97
C GLU A 91 9.89 -16.29 5.73
N ARG A 92 9.01 -17.13 5.17
CA ARG A 92 9.33 -17.92 3.97
C ARG A 92 9.50 -17.08 2.72
N LEU A 93 8.68 -16.03 2.54
CA LEU A 93 8.82 -15.11 1.41
C LEU A 93 10.04 -14.20 1.57
N GLY A 94 10.45 -13.84 2.78
CA GLY A 94 11.68 -13.09 3.06
C GLY A 94 12.94 -13.80 2.54
N ASN A 95 12.92 -15.14 2.50
CA ASN A 95 14.02 -15.96 2.00
C ASN A 95 14.14 -16.04 0.46
N LEU A 96 13.24 -15.36 -0.30
CA LEU A 96 13.27 -15.42 -1.77
C LEU A 96 14.25 -14.44 -2.42
N GLY A 97 14.95 -13.59 -1.64
CA GLY A 97 15.94 -12.65 -2.14
C GLY A 97 15.39 -11.49 -2.97
N VAL A 98 14.11 -11.16 -2.83
CA VAL A 98 13.45 -10.04 -3.50
C VAL A 98 12.94 -9.01 -2.49
N GLU A 99 12.66 -7.78 -2.93
CA GLU A 99 12.07 -6.77 -2.04
C GLU A 99 10.70 -7.24 -1.53
N LEU A 100 10.61 -7.53 -0.23
CA LEU A 100 9.35 -7.87 0.43
C LEU A 100 8.80 -6.63 1.16
N THR A 101 7.52 -6.34 0.97
CA THR A 101 6.83 -5.21 1.61
C THR A 101 5.36 -5.55 1.88
N MET A 102 4.68 -4.73 2.67
CA MET A 102 3.28 -5.00 3.06
C MET A 102 2.42 -3.74 3.01
N THR A 103 1.14 -3.93 2.74
CA THR A 103 0.09 -2.95 3.04
C THR A 103 -0.78 -3.51 4.14
N THR A 104 -0.96 -2.76 5.22
CA THR A 104 -1.68 -3.17 6.43
C THR A 104 -2.45 -1.99 7.03
N ASN A 105 -3.47 -2.26 7.81
CA ASN A 105 -4.13 -1.24 8.63
C ASN A 105 -3.32 -0.86 9.89
N GLY A 106 -2.20 -1.54 10.14
CA GLY A 106 -1.25 -1.20 11.18
C GLY A 106 -1.58 -1.64 12.60
N LEU A 107 -2.76 -2.22 12.85
CA LEU A 107 -3.20 -2.54 14.22
C LEU A 107 -2.39 -3.66 14.88
N LEU A 108 -1.87 -4.60 14.10
CA LEU A 108 -1.16 -5.77 14.62
C LEU A 108 0.36 -5.71 14.39
N VAL A 109 0.91 -4.62 13.86
CA VAL A 109 2.33 -4.55 13.52
C VAL A 109 3.26 -4.73 14.71
N HIS A 110 2.81 -4.37 15.91
CA HIS A 110 3.58 -4.55 17.16
C HIS A 110 3.92 -6.00 17.46
N GLU A 111 3.11 -6.95 17.01
CA GLU A 111 3.37 -8.39 17.16
C GLU A 111 4.36 -8.95 16.14
N TYR A 112 4.70 -8.15 15.09
CA TYR A 112 5.45 -8.61 13.93
C TYR A 112 6.79 -7.88 13.71
N ILE A 113 7.21 -6.97 14.59
CA ILE A 113 8.44 -6.18 14.41
C ILE A 113 9.64 -7.07 14.12
N GLU A 114 9.88 -8.09 14.95
CA GLU A 114 11.02 -8.99 14.78
C GLU A 114 10.88 -9.88 13.54
N THR A 115 9.65 -10.30 13.20
CA THR A 115 9.37 -11.04 11.97
C THR A 115 9.68 -10.18 10.73
N PHE A 116 9.29 -8.91 10.74
CA PHE A 116 9.59 -7.99 9.64
C PHE A 116 11.09 -7.78 9.45
N LYS A 117 11.84 -7.60 10.55
CA LYS A 117 13.30 -7.47 10.51
C LYS A 117 13.95 -8.74 9.95
N ALA A 118 13.59 -9.90 10.47
CA ALA A 118 14.12 -11.20 10.03
C ALA A 118 13.81 -11.48 8.55
N ALA A 119 12.65 -11.08 8.06
CA ALA A 119 12.24 -11.23 6.67
C ALA A 119 12.79 -10.12 5.74
N GLY A 120 13.61 -9.20 6.23
CA GLY A 120 14.18 -8.10 5.44
C GLY A 120 13.15 -7.05 4.98
N ILE A 121 11.98 -6.97 5.60
CA ILE A 121 11.00 -5.91 5.31
C ILE A 121 11.52 -4.60 5.90
N THR A 122 11.80 -3.64 5.04
CA THR A 122 12.29 -2.31 5.45
C THR A 122 11.24 -1.21 5.29
N SER A 123 10.14 -1.49 4.60
CA SER A 123 9.10 -0.50 4.32
C SER A 123 7.70 -1.06 4.42
N LEU A 124 6.79 -0.29 5.01
CA LEU A 124 5.40 -0.65 5.22
C LEU A 124 4.48 0.47 4.73
N ASN A 125 3.36 0.08 4.12
CA ASN A 125 2.28 1.00 3.84
C ASN A 125 1.19 0.80 4.90
N ILE A 126 0.88 1.87 5.63
CA ILE A 126 -0.15 1.88 6.68
C ILE A 126 -1.36 2.65 6.14
N SER A 127 -2.54 2.08 6.26
CA SER A 127 -3.79 2.75 5.87
C SER A 127 -4.32 3.58 7.04
N LEU A 128 -4.42 4.90 6.84
CA LEU A 128 -4.97 5.84 7.83
C LEU A 128 -5.60 7.02 7.08
N ASP A 129 -6.92 7.06 7.02
CA ASP A 129 -7.63 8.03 6.18
C ASP A 129 -7.94 9.36 6.87
N THR A 130 -7.77 9.47 8.18
CA THR A 130 -8.06 10.69 8.95
C THR A 130 -7.21 10.80 10.20
N LEU A 131 -6.89 12.03 10.59
CA LEU A 131 -6.20 12.39 11.83
C LEU A 131 -7.18 12.68 12.98
N ASN A 132 -8.47 12.64 12.71
CA ASN A 132 -9.53 12.85 13.69
C ASN A 132 -10.04 11.49 14.21
N LYS A 133 -9.99 11.30 15.55
CA LYS A 133 -10.38 10.05 16.21
C LYS A 133 -11.84 9.65 15.95
N GLU A 134 -12.75 10.61 15.97
CA GLU A 134 -14.17 10.35 15.75
C GLU A 134 -14.43 9.96 14.28
N LYS A 135 -13.82 10.67 13.33
CA LYS A 135 -13.87 10.31 11.91
C LYS A 135 -13.24 8.93 11.66
N TYR A 136 -12.13 8.61 12.34
CA TYR A 136 -11.53 7.27 12.24
C TYR A 136 -12.51 6.18 12.69
N LYS A 137 -13.18 6.37 13.82
CA LYS A 137 -14.21 5.47 14.31
C LYS A 137 -15.38 5.37 13.34
N GLN A 138 -15.80 6.48 12.76
CA GLN A 138 -16.87 6.54 11.77
C GLN A 138 -16.50 5.76 10.50
N ILE A 139 -15.30 6.00 9.92
CA ILE A 139 -14.91 5.40 8.65
C ILE A 139 -14.56 3.92 8.79
N THR A 140 -13.87 3.52 9.88
CA THR A 140 -13.43 2.13 10.11
C THR A 140 -14.45 1.28 10.84
N ARG A 141 -15.48 1.90 11.44
CA ARG A 141 -16.47 1.29 12.34
C ARG A 141 -15.83 0.59 13.55
N ARG A 142 -14.64 1.08 13.97
CA ARG A 142 -13.87 0.55 15.10
C ARG A 142 -13.15 1.69 15.83
N ASP A 143 -12.97 1.53 17.14
CA ASP A 143 -12.28 2.52 17.99
C ASP A 143 -10.86 2.04 18.33
N HIS A 144 -9.95 2.13 17.34
CA HIS A 144 -8.57 1.67 17.48
C HIS A 144 -7.55 2.77 17.11
N TYR A 145 -7.97 4.02 17.07
CA TYR A 145 -7.14 5.15 16.63
C TYR A 145 -5.82 5.27 17.42
N ASP A 146 -5.92 5.27 18.76
CA ASP A 146 -4.74 5.45 19.62
C ASP A 146 -3.75 4.28 19.50
N ALA A 147 -4.28 3.06 19.36
CA ALA A 147 -3.46 1.87 19.13
C ALA A 147 -2.72 1.94 17.80
N LEU A 148 -3.38 2.43 16.74
CA LEU A 148 -2.76 2.62 15.44
C LEU A 148 -1.63 3.65 15.51
N TRP A 149 -1.84 4.81 16.15
CA TRP A 149 -0.81 5.82 16.31
C TRP A 149 0.40 5.30 17.09
N LYS A 150 0.18 4.59 18.19
CA LYS A 150 1.25 3.93 18.95
C LYS A 150 2.06 3.00 18.05
N ASN A 151 1.40 2.24 17.18
CA ASN A 151 2.05 1.32 16.24
C ASN A 151 2.81 2.04 15.12
N ILE A 152 2.31 3.17 14.61
CA ILE A 152 3.04 4.00 13.64
C ILE A 152 4.34 4.53 14.26
N HIS A 153 4.29 5.07 15.47
CA HIS A 153 5.49 5.50 16.19
C HIS A 153 6.46 4.35 16.45
N LEU A 154 5.94 3.16 16.83
CA LEU A 154 6.75 1.96 17.02
C LEU A 154 7.53 1.59 15.73
N LEU A 155 6.88 1.64 14.56
CA LEU A 155 7.54 1.38 13.28
C LEU A 155 8.62 2.42 12.98
N VAL A 156 8.34 3.70 13.16
CA VAL A 156 9.30 4.78 12.92
C VAL A 156 10.51 4.62 13.84
N ASN A 157 10.30 4.37 15.14
CA ASN A 157 11.36 4.17 16.13
C ASN A 157 12.21 2.91 15.87
N ASN A 158 11.66 1.93 15.15
CA ASN A 158 12.39 0.74 14.68
C ASN A 158 13.00 0.93 13.28
N ASN A 159 13.09 2.16 12.78
CA ASN A 159 13.70 2.54 11.49
C ASN A 159 13.00 1.94 10.24
N PHE A 160 11.74 1.57 10.34
CA PHE A 160 10.97 1.21 9.15
C PHE A 160 10.59 2.47 8.35
N LYS A 161 10.69 2.37 7.02
CA LYS A 161 10.17 3.41 6.11
C LYS A 161 8.65 3.31 6.08
N VAL A 162 7.98 4.20 6.80
CA VAL A 162 6.52 4.23 6.89
C VAL A 162 5.93 5.11 5.80
N ARG A 163 4.96 4.54 5.06
CA ARG A 163 4.13 5.28 4.12
C ARG A 163 2.69 5.22 4.60
N ILE A 164 2.08 6.37 4.82
CA ILE A 164 0.67 6.45 5.22
C ILE A 164 -0.16 6.65 3.96
N ASN A 165 -1.01 5.69 3.64
CA ASN A 165 -1.98 5.77 2.55
C ASN A 165 -3.26 6.42 3.08
N VAL A 166 -3.69 7.48 2.42
CA VAL A 166 -4.89 8.26 2.74
C VAL A 166 -5.81 8.25 1.53
N VAL A 167 -6.93 7.56 1.59
CA VAL A 167 -7.98 7.68 0.56
C VAL A 167 -8.75 8.96 0.84
N LEU A 168 -8.66 9.93 -0.07
CA LEU A 168 -9.35 11.21 0.07
C LEU A 168 -10.79 11.12 -0.40
N ILE A 169 -11.70 11.52 0.48
CA ILE A 169 -13.14 11.58 0.24
C ILE A 169 -13.61 13.01 0.45
N LYS A 170 -14.12 13.63 -0.61
CA LYS A 170 -14.59 15.02 -0.60
C LYS A 170 -15.71 15.22 0.43
N GLY A 171 -15.59 16.29 1.22
CA GLY A 171 -16.52 16.60 2.30
C GLY A 171 -16.34 15.75 3.56
N PHE A 172 -15.38 14.83 3.60
CA PHE A 172 -15.11 14.01 4.78
C PHE A 172 -13.72 14.29 5.38
N ASN A 173 -12.65 13.97 4.66
CA ASN A 173 -11.27 14.12 5.14
C ASN A 173 -10.39 15.01 4.23
N ASP A 174 -10.93 15.57 3.18
CA ASP A 174 -10.21 16.45 2.25
C ASP A 174 -9.77 17.79 2.91
N CYS A 175 -10.36 18.16 4.03
CA CYS A 175 -9.91 19.30 4.85
C CYS A 175 -8.60 18.99 5.61
N GLU A 176 -8.21 17.74 5.78
CA GLU A 176 -7.05 17.27 6.57
C GLU A 176 -5.76 17.15 5.72
N ILE A 177 -5.78 17.52 4.44
CA ILE A 177 -4.62 17.39 3.53
C ILE A 177 -3.39 18.10 4.10
N LEU A 178 -3.55 19.32 4.58
CA LEU A 178 -2.44 20.11 5.15
C LEU A 178 -1.95 19.54 6.48
N ASP A 179 -2.85 19.04 7.31
CA ASP A 179 -2.50 18.41 8.58
C ASP A 179 -1.67 17.13 8.35
N PHE A 180 -2.05 16.30 7.38
CA PHE A 180 -1.25 15.15 6.96
C PHE A 180 0.13 15.56 6.45
N ILE A 181 0.23 16.62 5.65
CA ILE A 181 1.54 17.11 5.18
C ILE A 181 2.38 17.60 6.36
N ASN A 182 1.80 18.29 7.33
CA ASN A 182 2.50 18.79 8.50
C ASN A 182 3.09 17.67 9.38
N LEU A 183 2.52 16.47 9.38
CA LEU A 183 3.15 15.31 10.03
C LEU A 183 4.53 14.96 9.45
N THR A 184 4.79 15.36 8.20
CA THR A 184 6.08 15.07 7.54
C THR A 184 7.17 16.10 7.90
N LYS A 185 6.83 17.15 8.69
CA LYS A 185 7.75 18.22 9.04
C LYS A 185 8.96 17.69 9.81
N ASP A 186 8.68 16.98 10.90
CA ASP A 186 9.69 16.55 11.86
C ASP A 186 9.95 15.04 11.81
N VAL A 187 9.11 14.28 11.09
CA VAL A 187 9.17 12.82 11.01
C VAL A 187 9.37 12.38 9.56
N ASN A 188 10.35 11.50 9.33
CA ASN A 188 10.63 10.95 8.00
C ASN A 188 9.62 9.87 7.60
N ILE A 189 8.39 10.29 7.37
CA ILE A 189 7.30 9.47 6.81
C ILE A 189 6.88 10.00 5.44
N GLN A 190 6.23 9.16 4.65
CA GLN A 190 5.64 9.58 3.38
C GLN A 190 4.13 9.51 3.46
N ILE A 191 3.45 10.63 3.24
CA ILE A 191 1.99 10.65 3.07
C ILE A 191 1.65 10.38 1.61
N ARG A 192 0.68 9.50 1.36
CA ARG A 192 0.26 9.12 0.01
C ARG A 192 -1.24 9.34 -0.13
N PHE A 193 -1.61 10.46 -0.69
CA PHE A 193 -3.00 10.76 -1.02
C PHE A 193 -3.43 9.92 -2.22
N ILE A 194 -4.56 9.25 -2.10
CA ILE A 194 -5.10 8.34 -3.11
C ILE A 194 -6.49 8.85 -3.49
N GLU A 195 -6.72 9.08 -4.77
CA GLU A 195 -8.05 9.39 -5.26
C GLU A 195 -9.02 8.25 -4.96
N PHE A 196 -10.18 8.58 -4.43
CA PHE A 196 -11.25 7.62 -4.21
C PHE A 196 -11.72 7.05 -5.56
N MET A 197 -11.53 5.76 -5.77
CA MET A 197 -11.80 5.10 -7.04
C MET A 197 -12.94 4.09 -6.95
N PRO A 198 -13.68 3.84 -8.06
CA PRO A 198 -14.71 2.81 -8.07
C PRO A 198 -14.10 1.41 -7.99
N PHE A 199 -14.76 0.51 -7.26
CA PHE A 199 -14.56 -0.94 -7.30
C PHE A 199 -15.86 -1.65 -6.89
N ASN A 200 -15.95 -2.93 -7.20
CA ASN A 200 -17.15 -3.70 -6.91
C ASN A 200 -17.47 -3.71 -5.41
N GLY A 201 -18.69 -3.28 -5.06
CA GLY A 201 -19.18 -3.27 -3.68
C GLY A 201 -18.93 -1.98 -2.90
N ASN A 202 -18.15 -1.01 -3.42
CA ASN A 202 -18.10 0.30 -2.81
C ASN A 202 -19.23 1.22 -3.38
N GLN A 203 -19.70 2.11 -2.54
CA GLN A 203 -20.70 3.13 -2.95
C GLN A 203 -19.97 4.34 -3.53
N TRP A 204 -19.14 4.12 -4.58
CA TRP A 204 -18.40 5.20 -5.23
C TRP A 204 -19.36 6.16 -5.92
N ASP A 205 -19.10 7.45 -5.71
CA ASP A 205 -19.78 8.55 -6.36
C ASP A 205 -18.70 9.57 -6.80
N LYS A 206 -18.81 10.04 -8.03
CA LYS A 206 -17.91 11.05 -8.59
C LYS A 206 -17.87 12.34 -7.77
N SER A 207 -18.99 12.72 -7.13
CA SER A 207 -19.05 13.91 -6.26
C SER A 207 -18.14 13.81 -5.03
N LYS A 208 -17.75 12.59 -4.63
CA LYS A 208 -16.84 12.32 -3.50
C LYS A 208 -15.36 12.29 -3.91
N LEU A 209 -15.07 12.45 -5.20
CA LEU A 209 -13.71 12.47 -5.70
C LEU A 209 -13.02 13.79 -5.33
N VAL A 210 -11.81 13.70 -4.79
CA VAL A 210 -10.86 14.81 -4.68
C VAL A 210 -9.78 14.58 -5.71
N THR A 211 -9.75 15.42 -6.73
CA THR A 211 -8.85 15.24 -7.89
C THR A 211 -7.41 15.62 -7.55
N TYR A 212 -6.46 15.13 -8.34
CA TYR A 212 -5.05 15.52 -8.26
C TYR A 212 -4.87 17.05 -8.28
N ALA A 213 -5.60 17.74 -9.16
CA ALA A 213 -5.54 19.20 -9.26
C ALA A 213 -6.02 19.88 -7.99
N GLU A 214 -7.16 19.47 -7.42
CA GLU A 214 -7.69 20.02 -6.17
C GLU A 214 -6.76 19.78 -4.98
N ILE A 215 -6.07 18.62 -4.93
CA ILE A 215 -5.08 18.32 -3.90
C ILE A 215 -3.92 19.31 -3.99
N LEU A 216 -3.35 19.49 -5.19
CA LEU A 216 -2.24 20.42 -5.40
C LEU A 216 -2.66 21.88 -5.15
N GLU A 217 -3.84 22.29 -5.59
CA GLU A 217 -4.38 23.63 -5.33
C GLU A 217 -4.43 23.92 -3.83
N LYS A 218 -4.99 23.02 -3.01
CA LYS A 218 -5.00 23.17 -1.55
C LYS A 218 -3.60 23.31 -0.95
N ILE A 219 -2.63 22.58 -1.48
CA ILE A 219 -1.24 22.66 -1.03
C ILE A 219 -0.62 23.99 -1.44
N HIS A 220 -0.84 24.44 -2.69
CA HIS A 220 -0.29 25.68 -3.23
C HIS A 220 -0.84 26.93 -2.53
N THR A 221 -2.09 26.90 -2.03
CA THR A 221 -2.65 28.02 -1.27
C THR A 221 -2.00 28.19 0.11
N HIS A 222 -1.33 27.16 0.63
CA HIS A 222 -0.73 27.17 1.96
C HIS A 222 0.80 27.27 1.93
N PHE A 223 1.45 26.63 0.95
CA PHE A 223 2.91 26.64 0.80
C PHE A 223 3.30 27.42 -0.44
N PRO A 224 4.29 28.35 -0.35
CA PRO A 224 4.86 28.99 -1.53
C PRO A 224 5.38 27.96 -2.54
N LEU A 225 5.18 28.22 -3.84
CA LEU A 225 5.54 27.28 -4.92
C LEU A 225 7.01 26.86 -4.87
N GLU A 226 7.90 27.78 -4.53
CA GLU A 226 9.35 27.54 -4.40
C GLU A 226 9.70 26.58 -3.24
N ASN A 227 8.76 26.33 -2.33
CA ASN A 227 8.91 25.40 -1.22
C ASN A 227 8.34 24.01 -1.53
N ILE A 228 7.64 23.82 -2.65
CA ILE A 228 7.06 22.55 -3.08
C ILE A 228 7.98 21.94 -4.13
N LEU A 229 8.83 21.01 -3.70
CA LEU A 229 9.79 20.35 -4.56
C LEU A 229 9.14 19.13 -5.22
N ARG A 230 9.14 19.08 -6.56
CA ARG A 230 8.84 17.86 -7.30
C ARG A 230 10.05 16.94 -7.20
N THR A 231 9.88 15.74 -6.63
CA THR A 231 10.96 14.75 -6.56
C THR A 231 10.84 13.74 -7.70
N GLU A 232 11.94 13.08 -8.02
CA GLU A 232 11.98 12.08 -9.08
C GLU A 232 11.06 10.89 -8.76
N ASP A 233 10.26 10.45 -9.73
CA ASP A 233 9.50 9.22 -9.67
C ASP A 233 10.37 8.07 -10.18
N LYS A 234 10.36 6.93 -9.50
CA LYS A 234 10.96 5.71 -10.04
C LYS A 234 10.19 5.25 -11.28
N PRO A 235 10.84 4.56 -12.22
CA PRO A 235 10.12 3.90 -13.29
C PRO A 235 8.96 3.07 -12.74
N ASN A 236 7.79 3.17 -13.39
CA ASN A 236 6.54 2.48 -12.99
C ASN A 236 5.93 2.93 -11.65
N ASP A 237 6.41 4.02 -11.03
CA ASP A 237 5.74 4.58 -9.85
C ASP A 237 4.33 5.07 -10.21
N THR A 238 3.39 4.73 -9.33
CA THR A 238 2.00 5.17 -9.46
C THR A 238 1.72 6.48 -8.77
N ALA A 239 2.64 6.89 -7.92
CA ALA A 239 2.56 8.10 -7.11
C ALA A 239 3.40 9.20 -7.73
N LYS A 240 2.87 10.42 -7.76
CA LYS A 240 3.61 11.63 -8.11
C LYS A 240 4.21 12.20 -6.83
N ASN A 241 5.54 12.15 -6.71
CA ASN A 241 6.25 12.41 -5.46
C ASN A 241 6.64 13.89 -5.31
N HIS A 242 6.42 14.42 -4.11
CA HIS A 242 6.70 15.82 -3.74
C HIS A 242 7.28 15.90 -2.34
N LYS A 243 7.93 17.00 -2.04
CA LYS A 243 8.45 17.30 -0.71
C LYS A 243 8.28 18.79 -0.41
N ILE A 244 7.93 19.14 0.81
CA ILE A 244 8.04 20.52 1.29
C ILE A 244 9.50 20.76 1.70
N LYS A 245 10.06 21.88 1.25
CA LYS A 245 11.43 22.28 1.58
C LYS A 245 11.63 22.32 3.09
N PHE A 246 12.71 21.77 3.56
CA PHE A 246 13.08 21.63 4.97
C PHE A 246 12.23 20.64 5.81
N TYR A 247 11.23 19.98 5.23
CA TYR A 247 10.51 18.92 5.94
C TYR A 247 11.32 17.62 5.90
N ALA A 248 11.28 16.82 6.97
CA ALA A 248 12.01 15.54 7.06
C ALA A 248 11.45 14.49 6.09
N GLY A 249 10.13 14.38 6.03
CA GLY A 249 9.42 13.42 5.17
C GLY A 249 8.98 14.01 3.83
N SER A 250 8.01 13.36 3.20
CA SER A 250 7.52 13.72 1.86
C SER A 250 6.04 13.39 1.71
N PHE A 251 5.43 13.88 0.62
CA PHE A 251 4.09 13.47 0.24
C PHE A 251 4.03 13.05 -1.22
N SER A 252 2.98 12.35 -1.59
CA SER A 252 2.73 11.96 -2.97
C SER A 252 1.24 11.83 -3.26
N VAL A 253 0.87 11.90 -4.53
CA VAL A 253 -0.51 11.72 -4.97
C VAL A 253 -0.60 10.56 -5.96
N ILE A 254 -1.56 9.68 -5.75
CA ILE A 254 -1.91 8.57 -6.63
C ILE A 254 -3.23 8.92 -7.31
N SER A 255 -3.13 9.45 -8.52
CA SER A 255 -4.27 9.86 -9.34
C SER A 255 -4.83 8.68 -10.13
N SER A 256 -5.54 7.79 -9.43
CA SER A 256 -6.07 6.56 -10.03
C SER A 256 -7.25 6.77 -10.98
N VAL A 257 -7.94 7.91 -10.88
CA VAL A 257 -9.13 8.27 -11.66
C VAL A 257 -8.84 9.35 -12.68
N THR A 258 -8.24 10.48 -12.23
CA THR A 258 -8.05 11.66 -13.11
C THR A 258 -6.82 11.56 -14.01
N ASN A 259 -5.79 10.81 -13.59
CA ASN A 259 -4.60 10.57 -14.40
C ASN A 259 -4.13 9.12 -14.22
N PRO A 260 -4.84 8.14 -14.80
CA PRO A 260 -4.56 6.73 -14.59
C PRO A 260 -3.19 6.33 -15.14
N PHE A 261 -2.47 5.52 -14.38
CA PHE A 261 -1.10 5.06 -14.66
C PHE A 261 -1.05 3.65 -15.29
N CYS A 262 -2.14 3.21 -15.92
CA CYS A 262 -2.23 1.86 -16.52
C CYS A 262 -1.16 1.61 -17.59
N GLY A 263 -0.79 2.63 -18.36
CA GLY A 263 0.20 2.53 -19.44
C GLY A 263 1.62 2.16 -18.97
N THR A 264 1.97 2.46 -17.71
CA THR A 264 3.29 2.16 -17.13
C THR A 264 3.22 1.14 -16.01
N CYS A 265 2.07 0.48 -15.81
CA CYS A 265 1.88 -0.43 -14.69
C CYS A 265 2.63 -1.76 -14.92
N ASN A 266 3.53 -2.10 -13.99
CA ASN A 266 4.31 -3.35 -13.98
C ASN A 266 3.78 -4.39 -12.97
N ARG A 267 2.55 -4.23 -12.45
CA ARG A 267 2.05 -5.01 -11.32
C ARG A 267 1.16 -6.15 -11.77
N ILE A 268 1.40 -7.33 -11.18
CA ILE A 268 0.51 -8.49 -11.22
C ILE A 268 -0.18 -8.60 -9.86
N ARG A 269 -1.43 -9.03 -9.85
CA ARG A 269 -2.18 -9.32 -8.62
C ARG A 269 -2.54 -10.79 -8.59
N LEU A 270 -2.36 -11.36 -7.40
CA LEU A 270 -2.84 -12.69 -7.05
C LEU A 270 -3.85 -12.52 -5.91
N THR A 271 -5.07 -12.99 -6.11
CA THR A 271 -6.13 -12.96 -5.09
C THR A 271 -5.92 -14.07 -4.06
N ALA A 272 -6.66 -14.03 -2.95
CA ALA A 272 -6.50 -15.00 -1.86
C ALA A 272 -6.88 -16.43 -2.28
N ASP A 273 -7.71 -16.56 -3.31
CA ASP A 273 -8.14 -17.82 -3.92
C ASP A 273 -7.29 -18.24 -5.15
N GLY A 274 -6.15 -17.56 -5.38
CA GLY A 274 -5.18 -17.95 -6.42
C GLY A 274 -5.50 -17.48 -7.84
N LYS A 275 -6.37 -16.49 -8.02
CA LYS A 275 -6.71 -15.91 -9.34
C LYS A 275 -5.95 -14.65 -9.64
#